data_1f39c8d761a5b1b4beed756f7d564c94
#
_entry.id   1f39c8d761a5b1b4beed756f7d564c94
#
_cell.length_a   1.000
_cell.length_b   1.000
_cell.length_c   1.000
_cell.angle_alpha   90.00
_cell.angle_beta   90.00
_cell.angle_gamma   90.00
#
_symmetry.space_group_name_H-M   'P 1'
#
loop_
_entity.id
_entity.type
_entity.pdbx_description
1 polymer ?
#
loop_
_entity_poly.entity_id
_entity_poly.type
_entity_poly.pdbx_seq_one_letter_code
_entity_poly.pdbx_strand_id
1 'polypeptide(L)'
;MGTKALRGRENWQTKSGEKALIAENEFHGAFLKEFKNSNFRIRSKPKEFGDIYRNVKLEKEVLDQIYSPEQGYGAHGIRPDYAIDNLKTKKTLYVEVKRQDGWVEGKLPKAGRGNAHERSCKYFTPGLQKILREHGKMGENVLPFWVVFLGDIARDPKRVREVTTWYDGCADHFFFWRDVSNEKSLMSHFNKKLRKFLE
;
A
#
# COMPACT_ATOMS: atom_id res chain seq x y z
N MET A 1 -29.95 -5.29 19.93
CA MET A 1 -30.31 -5.39 18.49
C MET A 1 -29.11 -5.09 17.54
N GLY A 2 -27.97 -5.72 17.73
CA GLY A 2 -26.76 -5.45 16.95
C GLY A 2 -26.20 -6.60 16.10
N THR A 3 -26.83 -7.78 16.13
CA THR A 3 -26.19 -9.03 15.69
C THR A 3 -26.40 -9.43 14.21
N LYS A 4 -27.51 -9.01 13.57
CA LYS A 4 -27.74 -9.39 12.14
C LYS A 4 -26.85 -8.62 11.13
N ALA A 5 -26.56 -7.35 11.40
CA ALA A 5 -25.68 -6.54 10.55
C ALA A 5 -24.21 -6.99 10.61
N LEU A 6 -23.78 -7.60 11.73
CA LEU A 6 -22.43 -8.13 11.93
C LEU A 6 -22.19 -9.47 11.23
N ARG A 7 -23.16 -10.38 11.18
CA ARG A 7 -23.04 -11.70 10.53
C ARG A 7 -22.84 -11.62 9.01
N GLY A 8 -23.48 -10.66 8.34
CA GLY A 8 -23.22 -10.37 6.93
C GLY A 8 -21.82 -9.80 6.67
N ARG A 9 -21.21 -9.14 7.67
CA ARG A 9 -19.92 -8.49 7.60
C ARG A 9 -18.74 -9.47 7.63
N GLU A 10 -18.85 -10.60 8.35
CA GLU A 10 -17.80 -11.62 8.45
C GLU A 10 -17.57 -12.35 7.12
N ASN A 11 -18.64 -12.87 6.51
CA ASN A 11 -18.55 -13.52 5.19
C ASN A 11 -18.02 -12.58 4.10
N TRP A 12 -18.27 -11.31 4.26
CA TRP A 12 -17.90 -10.23 3.38
C TRP A 12 -16.44 -9.84 3.53
N GLN A 13 -15.93 -9.80 4.77
CA GLN A 13 -14.53 -9.55 5.07
C GLN A 13 -13.65 -10.71 4.57
N THR A 14 -14.09 -11.94 4.71
CA THR A 14 -13.39 -13.14 4.23
C THR A 14 -13.24 -13.13 2.71
N LYS A 15 -14.34 -12.97 1.96
CA LYS A 15 -14.31 -12.90 0.49
C LYS A 15 -13.48 -11.72 -0.05
N SER A 16 -13.53 -10.58 0.63
CA SER A 16 -12.72 -9.41 0.27
C SER A 16 -11.23 -9.63 0.56
N GLY A 17 -10.91 -10.36 1.65
CA GLY A 17 -9.55 -10.76 2.00
C GLY A 17 -8.95 -11.74 1.00
N GLU A 18 -9.70 -12.75 0.59
CA GLU A 18 -9.26 -13.73 -0.42
C GLU A 18 -8.90 -13.07 -1.76
N LYS A 19 -9.77 -12.17 -2.25
CA LYS A 19 -9.49 -11.44 -3.50
C LYS A 19 -8.29 -10.51 -3.39
N ALA A 20 -8.06 -9.89 -2.24
CA ALA A 20 -6.88 -9.09 -1.99
C ALA A 20 -5.62 -9.95 -2.00
N LEU A 21 -5.66 -11.11 -1.36
CA LEU A 21 -4.54 -12.06 -1.33
C LEU A 21 -4.18 -12.59 -2.73
N ILE A 22 -5.18 -12.90 -3.56
CA ILE A 22 -4.95 -13.30 -4.95
C ILE A 22 -4.20 -12.18 -5.70
N ALA A 23 -4.68 -10.94 -5.59
CA ALA A 23 -4.05 -9.81 -6.25
C ALA A 23 -2.61 -9.54 -5.78
N GLU A 24 -2.36 -9.69 -4.46
CA GLU A 24 -1.01 -9.62 -3.89
C GLU A 24 -0.11 -10.73 -4.46
N ASN A 25 -0.59 -11.96 -4.56
CA ASN A 25 0.17 -13.08 -5.10
C ASN A 25 0.49 -12.92 -6.59
N GLU A 26 -0.46 -12.42 -7.39
CA GLU A 26 -0.24 -12.12 -8.81
C GLU A 26 0.82 -11.03 -8.99
N PHE A 27 0.74 -9.96 -8.21
CA PHE A 27 1.75 -8.90 -8.17
C PHE A 27 3.13 -9.47 -7.84
N HIS A 28 3.24 -10.24 -6.77
CA HIS A 28 4.49 -10.84 -6.32
C HIS A 28 5.09 -11.78 -7.36
N GLY A 29 4.24 -12.65 -7.95
CA GLY A 29 4.66 -13.61 -8.98
C GLY A 29 5.24 -12.93 -10.23
N ALA A 30 4.61 -11.82 -10.68
CA ALA A 30 5.09 -11.05 -11.81
C ALA A 30 6.51 -10.49 -11.57
N PHE A 31 6.74 -9.92 -10.38
CA PHE A 31 8.05 -9.37 -10.03
C PHE A 31 9.12 -10.43 -9.75
N LEU A 32 8.77 -11.58 -9.19
CA LEU A 32 9.71 -12.69 -9.03
C LEU A 32 10.24 -13.18 -10.38
N LYS A 33 9.38 -13.27 -11.40
CA LYS A 33 9.78 -13.65 -12.77
C LYS A 33 10.73 -12.60 -13.39
N GLU A 34 10.35 -11.32 -13.31
CA GLU A 34 11.11 -10.20 -13.90
C GLU A 34 12.50 -10.04 -13.26
N PHE A 35 12.61 -10.25 -11.95
CA PHE A 35 13.84 -10.00 -11.20
C PHE A 35 14.79 -11.18 -11.13
N LYS A 36 14.42 -12.35 -11.66
CA LYS A 36 15.19 -13.61 -11.53
C LYS A 36 16.69 -13.49 -11.86
N ASN A 37 17.04 -12.68 -12.87
CA ASN A 37 18.42 -12.48 -13.31
C ASN A 37 18.81 -11.00 -13.32
N SER A 38 18.35 -10.24 -12.34
CA SER A 38 18.58 -8.82 -12.24
C SER A 38 19.19 -8.41 -10.90
N ASN A 39 19.60 -7.14 -10.78
CA ASN A 39 20.03 -6.58 -9.50
C ASN A 39 18.85 -6.17 -8.59
N PHE A 40 17.62 -6.52 -8.95
CA PHE A 40 16.44 -6.22 -8.15
C PHE A 40 15.96 -7.45 -7.40
N ARG A 41 15.32 -7.20 -6.26
CA ARG A 41 14.68 -8.21 -5.43
C ARG A 41 13.34 -7.68 -4.91
N ILE A 42 12.31 -8.51 -4.92
CA ILE A 42 11.07 -8.23 -4.21
C ILE A 42 11.04 -8.98 -2.88
N ARG A 43 10.61 -8.30 -1.81
CA ARG A 43 10.37 -8.87 -0.48
C ARG A 43 8.91 -8.67 -0.09
N SER A 44 8.28 -9.70 0.43
CA SER A 44 6.93 -9.61 0.99
C SER A 44 6.98 -9.15 2.44
N LYS A 45 6.07 -8.27 2.82
CA LYS A 45 5.81 -7.80 4.19
C LYS A 45 7.10 -7.40 4.92
N PRO A 46 7.82 -6.39 4.43
CA PRO A 46 9.07 -5.93 5.04
C PRO A 46 8.86 -5.62 6.53
N LYS A 47 9.81 -6.04 7.37
CA LYS A 47 9.66 -6.02 8.84
C LYS A 47 10.21 -4.74 9.49
N GLU A 48 10.95 -3.93 8.77
CA GLU A 48 11.67 -2.76 9.28
C GLU A 48 10.78 -1.71 9.94
N PHE A 49 9.48 -1.75 9.68
CA PHE A 49 8.50 -0.79 10.23
C PHE A 49 7.56 -1.41 11.27
N GLY A 50 7.84 -2.64 11.73
CA GLY A 50 6.94 -3.37 12.63
C GLY A 50 6.71 -2.71 13.99
N ASP A 51 7.67 -1.92 14.45
CA ASP A 51 7.67 -1.31 15.79
C ASP A 51 8.02 0.19 15.80
N ILE A 52 7.86 0.89 14.68
CA ILE A 52 8.27 2.30 14.56
C ILE A 52 7.56 3.24 15.54
N TYR A 53 6.36 2.88 16.00
CA TYR A 53 5.61 3.71 16.96
C TYR A 53 5.90 3.37 18.42
N ARG A 54 6.44 2.20 18.72
CA ARG A 54 6.75 1.78 20.09
C ARG A 54 7.74 2.71 20.79
N ASN A 55 8.69 3.23 20.03
CA ASN A 55 9.77 4.07 20.56
C ASN A 55 9.46 5.57 20.49
N VAL A 56 8.24 5.95 20.09
CA VAL A 56 7.82 7.35 20.11
C VAL A 56 7.68 7.80 21.56
N LYS A 57 8.50 8.76 21.96
CA LYS A 57 8.39 9.39 23.29
C LYS A 57 7.29 10.43 23.23
N LEU A 58 6.36 10.32 24.17
CA LEU A 58 5.30 11.31 24.36
C LEU A 58 5.66 12.23 25.53
N GLU A 59 5.30 13.49 25.39
CA GLU A 59 5.46 14.47 26.46
C GLU A 59 4.57 14.11 27.66
N LYS A 60 4.98 14.53 28.86
CA LYS A 60 4.28 14.19 30.09
C LYS A 60 2.82 14.65 30.10
N GLU A 61 2.56 15.83 29.57
CA GLU A 61 1.22 16.41 29.46
C GLU A 61 0.29 15.56 28.58
N VAL A 62 0.84 14.88 27.57
CA VAL A 62 0.09 13.95 26.72
C VAL A 62 -0.15 12.64 27.46
N LEU A 63 0.87 12.12 28.16
CA LEU A 63 0.78 10.89 28.94
C LEU A 63 -0.27 10.99 30.05
N ASP A 64 -0.41 12.16 30.67
CA ASP A 64 -1.40 12.40 31.73
C ASP A 64 -2.85 12.45 31.21
N GLN A 65 -3.05 12.54 29.90
CA GLN A 65 -4.38 12.66 29.25
C GLN A 65 -4.82 11.41 28.48
N ILE A 66 -3.95 10.42 28.32
CA ILE A 66 -4.27 9.18 27.59
C ILE A 66 -4.41 7.99 28.53
N TYR A 67 -5.14 6.97 28.09
CA TYR A 67 -5.23 5.73 28.85
C TYR A 67 -3.89 5.00 28.88
N SER A 68 -3.44 4.63 30.08
CA SER A 68 -2.27 3.75 30.22
C SER A 68 -2.67 2.31 29.89
N PRO A 69 -1.90 1.60 29.05
CA PRO A 69 -2.16 0.21 28.78
C PRO A 69 -1.82 -0.65 30.00
N GLU A 70 -2.70 -1.54 30.39
CA GLU A 70 -2.50 -2.49 31.50
C GLU A 70 -1.47 -3.58 31.13
N GLN A 71 -1.30 -3.85 29.83
CA GLN A 71 -0.38 -4.87 29.30
C GLN A 71 0.55 -4.27 28.26
N GLY A 72 1.73 -4.90 28.09
CA GLY A 72 2.71 -4.51 27.09
C GLY A 72 2.14 -4.49 25.67
N TYR A 73 2.57 -3.53 24.89
CA TYR A 73 2.17 -3.40 23.48
C TYR A 73 2.66 -4.58 22.63
N GLY A 74 1.80 -5.10 21.77
CA GLY A 74 2.22 -5.92 20.65
C GLY A 74 3.05 -5.11 19.62
N ALA A 75 3.34 -5.69 18.48
CA ALA A 75 3.98 -4.97 17.38
C ALA A 75 3.16 -3.72 17.01
N HIS A 76 3.81 -2.53 17.03
CA HIS A 76 3.15 -1.25 16.83
C HIS A 76 3.85 -0.42 15.75
N GLY A 77 3.42 -0.62 14.52
CA GLY A 77 4.01 0.02 13.35
C GLY A 77 3.16 -0.11 12.10
N ILE A 78 3.81 0.02 10.95
CA ILE A 78 3.20 -0.20 9.64
C ILE A 78 3.84 -1.41 8.96
N ARG A 79 3.13 -1.98 8.01
CA ARG A 79 3.63 -3.09 7.21
C ARG A 79 3.19 -2.90 5.77
N PRO A 80 4.04 -2.31 4.91
CA PRO A 80 3.83 -2.32 3.47
C PRO A 80 3.69 -3.75 2.94
N ASP A 81 2.93 -3.93 1.87
CA ASP A 81 2.72 -5.27 1.32
C ASP A 81 4.01 -5.83 0.73
N TYR A 82 4.81 -4.98 0.06
CA TYR A 82 6.10 -5.38 -0.54
C TYR A 82 7.16 -4.29 -0.42
N ALA A 83 8.41 -4.71 -0.67
CA ALA A 83 9.54 -3.83 -0.90
C ALA A 83 10.30 -4.32 -2.14
N ILE A 84 10.68 -3.40 -3.02
CA ILE A 84 11.54 -3.64 -4.17
C ILE A 84 12.91 -3.03 -3.87
N ASP A 85 13.91 -3.89 -3.70
CA ASP A 85 15.29 -3.49 -3.43
C ASP A 85 16.11 -3.52 -4.70
N ASN A 86 16.96 -2.51 -4.90
CA ASN A 86 18.10 -2.62 -5.80
C ASN A 86 19.33 -3.06 -4.99
N LEU A 87 19.82 -4.25 -5.26
CA LEU A 87 20.94 -4.88 -4.51
C LEU A 87 22.27 -4.16 -4.72
N LYS A 88 22.43 -3.42 -5.82
CA LYS A 88 23.63 -2.66 -6.14
C LYS A 88 23.65 -1.31 -5.41
N THR A 89 22.62 -0.51 -5.54
CA THR A 89 22.52 0.83 -4.94
C THR A 89 22.07 0.82 -3.48
N LYS A 90 21.49 -0.29 -3.02
CA LYS A 90 20.87 -0.46 -1.70
C LYS A 90 19.64 0.45 -1.47
N LYS A 91 19.07 0.98 -2.54
CA LYS A 91 17.81 1.73 -2.47
C LYS A 91 16.63 0.78 -2.45
N THR A 92 15.58 1.17 -1.77
CA THR A 92 14.33 0.39 -1.61
C THR A 92 13.11 1.26 -1.87
N LEU A 93 12.20 0.77 -2.70
CA LEU A 93 10.87 1.32 -2.92
C LEU A 93 9.85 0.43 -2.22
N TYR A 94 9.04 1.01 -1.33
CA TYR A 94 7.96 0.28 -0.66
C TYR A 94 6.70 0.27 -1.51
N VAL A 95 5.96 -0.83 -1.47
CA VAL A 95 4.78 -1.04 -2.33
C VAL A 95 3.59 -1.41 -1.48
N GLU A 96 2.47 -0.79 -1.81
CA GLU A 96 1.16 -1.10 -1.24
C GLU A 96 0.22 -1.51 -2.37
N VAL A 97 -0.42 -2.66 -2.25
CA VAL A 97 -1.38 -3.19 -3.22
C VAL A 97 -2.79 -3.00 -2.66
N LYS A 98 -3.66 -2.31 -3.38
CA LYS A 98 -5.01 -1.99 -2.92
C LYS A 98 -6.04 -2.49 -3.91
N ARG A 99 -6.81 -3.50 -3.51
CA ARG A 99 -7.99 -3.95 -4.25
C ARG A 99 -9.26 -3.44 -3.59
N GLN A 100 -10.13 -2.89 -4.41
CA GLN A 100 -11.48 -2.51 -4.00
C GLN A 100 -12.46 -2.84 -5.12
N ASP A 101 -13.53 -3.53 -4.76
CA ASP A 101 -14.64 -3.88 -5.66
C ASP A 101 -15.95 -3.32 -5.10
N GLY A 102 -16.97 -3.19 -5.95
CA GLY A 102 -18.36 -3.02 -5.54
C GLY A 102 -18.93 -1.61 -5.58
N TRP A 103 -18.10 -0.59 -5.72
CA TRP A 103 -18.53 0.80 -5.77
C TRP A 103 -17.99 1.48 -7.01
N VAL A 104 -18.86 1.73 -7.98
CA VAL A 104 -18.54 2.42 -9.22
C VAL A 104 -19.56 3.53 -9.44
N GLU A 105 -19.09 4.74 -9.71
CA GLU A 105 -19.93 5.92 -10.00
C GLU A 105 -20.91 5.61 -11.14
N GLY A 106 -22.18 5.95 -10.94
CA GLY A 106 -23.23 5.70 -11.93
C GLY A 106 -23.75 4.26 -11.99
N LYS A 107 -23.29 3.36 -11.11
CA LYS A 107 -23.79 1.99 -11.00
C LYS A 107 -24.43 1.76 -9.63
N LEU A 108 -25.33 0.77 -9.56
CA LEU A 108 -25.89 0.34 -8.28
C LEU A 108 -24.76 -0.20 -7.39
N PRO A 109 -24.69 0.24 -6.12
CA PRO A 109 -23.70 -0.26 -5.18
C PRO A 109 -23.82 -1.77 -5.02
N LYS A 110 -22.68 -2.45 -5.10
CA LYS A 110 -22.52 -3.86 -4.76
C LYS A 110 -21.75 -3.99 -3.46
N ALA A 111 -21.83 -5.17 -2.88
CA ALA A 111 -21.05 -5.49 -1.72
C ALA A 111 -19.54 -5.25 -1.97
N GLY A 112 -18.85 -4.35 -1.24
CA GLY A 112 -17.45 -3.96 -1.38
C GLY A 112 -17.05 -2.89 -0.37
N ARG A 113 -15.78 -2.74 -0.05
CA ARG A 113 -15.29 -1.67 0.82
C ARG A 113 -15.03 -0.42 -0.01
N GLY A 114 -15.74 0.67 0.31
CA GLY A 114 -15.64 1.93 -0.43
C GLY A 114 -14.39 2.76 -0.20
N ASN A 115 -13.50 2.42 0.75
CA ASN A 115 -12.42 3.30 1.21
C ASN A 115 -11.01 2.67 1.25
N ALA A 116 -10.75 1.66 0.44
CA ALA A 116 -9.42 1.02 0.43
C ALA A 116 -8.31 1.99 0.00
N HIS A 117 -8.62 2.93 -0.90
CA HIS A 117 -7.71 3.96 -1.38
C HIS A 117 -7.33 4.98 -0.29
N GLU A 118 -8.27 5.38 0.57
CA GLU A 118 -8.02 6.32 1.67
C GLU A 118 -6.97 5.79 2.65
N ARG A 119 -6.89 4.47 2.82
CA ARG A 119 -5.90 3.85 3.70
C ARG A 119 -4.46 4.04 3.22
N SER A 120 -4.24 4.34 1.96
CA SER A 120 -2.91 4.68 1.44
C SER A 120 -2.50 6.11 1.77
N CYS A 121 -3.43 7.00 2.12
CA CYS A 121 -3.16 8.40 2.43
C CYS A 121 -2.20 8.58 3.62
N LYS A 122 -2.12 7.61 4.55
CA LYS A 122 -1.13 7.63 5.63
C LYS A 122 0.31 7.78 5.13
N TYR A 123 0.61 7.24 3.95
CA TYR A 123 1.96 7.33 3.37
C TYR A 123 2.33 8.74 2.90
N PHE A 124 1.36 9.65 2.76
CA PHE A 124 1.62 11.07 2.47
C PHE A 124 1.92 11.91 3.71
N THR A 125 1.80 11.35 4.92
CA THR A 125 2.14 12.09 6.14
C THR A 125 3.64 12.33 6.23
N PRO A 126 4.08 13.54 6.64
CA PRO A 126 5.49 13.89 6.66
C PRO A 126 6.37 12.91 7.44
N GLY A 127 5.89 12.46 8.60
CA GLY A 127 6.62 11.52 9.44
C GLY A 127 6.84 10.17 8.78
N LEU A 128 5.79 9.58 8.16
CA LEU A 128 5.94 8.30 7.47
C LEU A 128 6.80 8.43 6.20
N GLN A 129 6.68 9.51 5.46
CA GLN A 129 7.56 9.75 4.31
C GLN A 129 9.03 9.82 4.71
N LYS A 130 9.35 10.53 5.80
CA LYS A 130 10.70 10.61 6.34
C LYS A 130 11.24 9.21 6.68
N ILE A 131 10.50 8.43 7.48
CA ILE A 131 10.88 7.08 7.88
C ILE A 131 11.11 6.18 6.66
N LEU A 132 10.18 6.18 5.69
CA LEU A 132 10.30 5.36 4.48
C LEU A 132 11.50 5.77 3.61
N ARG A 133 11.80 7.09 3.49
CA ARG A 133 12.97 7.57 2.76
C ARG A 133 14.29 7.17 3.43
N GLU A 134 14.39 7.32 4.73
CA GLU A 134 15.59 6.95 5.50
C GLU A 134 15.89 5.45 5.32
N HIS A 135 14.90 4.59 5.54
CA HIS A 135 15.07 3.14 5.33
C HIS A 135 15.29 2.75 3.88
N GLY A 136 14.58 3.40 2.95
CA GLY A 136 14.68 3.13 1.52
C GLY A 136 15.88 3.79 0.84
N LYS A 137 16.62 4.66 1.53
CA LYS A 137 17.71 5.47 0.96
C LYS A 137 17.28 6.24 -0.29
N MET A 138 16.04 6.74 -0.28
CA MET A 138 15.45 7.49 -1.38
C MET A 138 15.73 8.98 -1.21
N GLY A 139 15.87 9.70 -2.35
CA GLY A 139 16.06 11.14 -2.34
C GLY A 139 14.85 11.92 -1.81
N GLU A 140 15.08 13.15 -1.34
CA GLU A 140 14.02 13.97 -0.72
C GLU A 140 12.86 14.29 -1.66
N ASN A 141 13.13 14.43 -2.96
CA ASN A 141 12.15 14.79 -3.97
C ASN A 141 11.45 13.57 -4.61
N VAL A 142 11.59 12.39 -4.03
CA VAL A 142 10.99 11.15 -4.53
C VAL A 142 10.04 10.60 -3.47
N LEU A 143 8.84 10.19 -3.85
CA LEU A 143 7.99 9.44 -2.95
C LEU A 143 8.63 8.07 -2.67
N PRO A 144 8.81 7.69 -1.39
CA PRO A 144 9.49 6.44 -1.04
C PRO A 144 8.57 5.21 -1.16
N PHE A 145 7.41 5.36 -1.76
CA PHE A 145 6.41 4.30 -1.90
C PHE A 145 5.72 4.35 -3.27
N TRP A 146 5.15 3.23 -3.65
CA TRP A 146 4.32 3.03 -4.83
C TRP A 146 3.02 2.34 -4.44
N VAL A 147 1.89 2.80 -4.97
CA VAL A 147 0.58 2.17 -4.73
C VAL A 147 0.02 1.62 -6.03
N VAL A 148 -0.36 0.34 -6.01
CA VAL A 148 -1.00 -0.34 -7.12
C VAL A 148 -2.46 -0.59 -6.78
N PHE A 149 -3.36 -0.01 -7.58
CA PHE A 149 -4.80 -0.11 -7.40
C PHE A 149 -5.39 -1.13 -8.36
N LEU A 150 -6.20 -2.07 -7.84
CA LEU A 150 -6.84 -3.15 -8.60
C LEU A 150 -8.34 -3.22 -8.32
N GLY A 151 -9.05 -3.91 -9.21
CA GLY A 151 -10.50 -4.09 -9.10
C GLY A 151 -11.28 -2.88 -9.62
N ASP A 152 -12.46 -2.68 -9.08
CA ASP A 152 -13.37 -1.62 -9.54
C ASP A 152 -12.80 -0.22 -9.31
N ILE A 153 -12.01 -0.02 -8.26
CA ILE A 153 -11.35 1.28 -7.99
C ILE A 153 -10.49 1.75 -9.17
N ALA A 154 -9.85 0.84 -9.87
CA ALA A 154 -9.00 1.18 -11.02
C ALA A 154 -9.79 1.64 -12.25
N ARG A 155 -11.12 1.50 -12.21
CA ARG A 155 -12.06 1.80 -13.31
C ARG A 155 -13.19 2.75 -12.90
N ASP A 156 -13.32 3.06 -11.61
CA ASP A 156 -14.32 3.99 -11.10
C ASP A 156 -13.92 5.45 -11.42
N PRO A 157 -14.72 6.19 -12.22
CA PRO A 157 -14.37 7.55 -12.61
C PRO A 157 -14.12 8.47 -11.42
N LYS A 158 -14.91 8.35 -10.35
CA LYS A 158 -14.74 9.14 -9.13
C LYS A 158 -13.40 8.85 -8.46
N ARG A 159 -13.08 7.57 -8.23
CA ARG A 159 -11.84 7.15 -7.56
C ARG A 159 -10.60 7.43 -8.39
N VAL A 160 -10.71 7.27 -9.71
CA VAL A 160 -9.61 7.65 -10.61
C VAL A 160 -9.29 9.13 -10.51
N ARG A 161 -10.31 10.01 -10.48
CA ARG A 161 -10.10 11.45 -10.27
C ARG A 161 -9.48 11.77 -8.92
N GLU A 162 -10.00 11.18 -7.83
CA GLU A 162 -9.48 11.37 -6.47
C GLU A 162 -8.00 10.98 -6.37
N VAL A 163 -7.65 9.77 -6.79
CA VAL A 163 -6.27 9.27 -6.73
C VAL A 163 -5.35 10.12 -7.61
N THR A 164 -5.78 10.47 -8.82
CA THR A 164 -4.97 11.34 -9.70
C THR A 164 -4.68 12.68 -9.05
N THR A 165 -5.66 13.26 -8.36
CA THR A 165 -5.49 14.53 -7.62
C THR A 165 -4.52 14.38 -6.44
N TRP A 166 -4.64 13.28 -5.67
CA TRP A 166 -3.76 13.06 -4.50
C TRP A 166 -2.29 12.85 -4.87
N TYR A 167 -2.03 12.33 -6.08
CA TYR A 167 -0.67 12.09 -6.59
C TYR A 167 -0.21 13.18 -7.56
N ASP A 168 -0.81 14.37 -7.51
CA ASP A 168 -0.38 15.48 -8.34
C ASP A 168 1.12 15.76 -8.19
N GLY A 169 1.82 15.93 -9.31
CA GLY A 169 3.30 16.00 -9.34
C GLY A 169 4.02 14.67 -9.10
N CYS A 170 3.34 13.60 -8.69
CA CYS A 170 3.91 12.29 -8.35
C CYS A 170 3.21 11.13 -9.10
N ALA A 171 2.71 11.37 -10.29
CA ALA A 171 1.92 10.40 -11.07
C ALA A 171 2.65 9.07 -11.37
N ASP A 172 4.00 9.06 -11.29
CA ASP A 172 4.80 7.85 -11.45
C ASP A 172 4.59 6.85 -10.27
N HIS A 173 4.14 7.34 -9.10
CA HIS A 173 4.08 6.57 -7.85
C HIS A 173 2.72 5.90 -7.57
N PHE A 174 1.78 5.92 -8.52
CA PHE A 174 0.60 5.06 -8.48
C PHE A 174 0.38 4.39 -9.83
N PHE A 175 -0.36 3.27 -9.82
CA PHE A 175 -0.70 2.53 -11.02
C PHE A 175 -2.08 1.89 -10.89
N PHE A 176 -2.94 2.10 -11.88
CA PHE A 176 -4.20 1.41 -12.02
C PHE A 176 -4.02 0.13 -12.84
N TRP A 177 -3.81 -0.98 -12.15
CA TRP A 177 -3.68 -2.28 -12.80
C TRP A 177 -5.07 -2.84 -13.12
N ARG A 178 -5.63 -2.43 -14.24
CA ARG A 178 -7.01 -2.70 -14.65
C ARG A 178 -7.24 -4.13 -15.12
N ASP A 179 -6.20 -4.79 -15.58
CA ASP A 179 -6.21 -6.17 -16.05
C ASP A 179 -5.02 -6.91 -15.45
N VAL A 180 -5.30 -7.76 -14.48
CA VAL A 180 -4.25 -8.51 -13.75
C VAL A 180 -3.56 -9.56 -14.62
N SER A 181 -4.20 -10.02 -15.72
CA SER A 181 -3.56 -10.89 -16.70
C SER A 181 -2.50 -10.17 -17.54
N ASN A 182 -2.54 -8.83 -17.57
CA ASN A 182 -1.57 -8.00 -18.28
C ASN A 182 -0.38 -7.61 -17.38
N GLU A 183 0.44 -8.62 -17.00
CA GLU A 183 1.69 -8.41 -16.26
C GLU A 183 2.63 -7.45 -16.99
N LYS A 184 2.61 -7.44 -18.33
CA LYS A 184 3.46 -6.54 -19.14
C LYS A 184 3.18 -5.06 -18.88
N SER A 185 1.93 -4.68 -18.63
CA SER A 185 1.58 -3.29 -18.32
C SER A 185 2.15 -2.84 -16.97
N LEU A 186 2.10 -3.72 -15.97
CA LEU A 186 2.66 -3.50 -14.64
C LEU A 186 4.19 -3.34 -14.72
N MET A 187 4.88 -4.27 -15.41
CA MET A 187 6.33 -4.21 -15.60
C MET A 187 6.77 -3.00 -16.41
N SER A 188 6.01 -2.64 -17.45
CA SER A 188 6.28 -1.43 -18.24
C SER A 188 6.20 -0.17 -17.38
N HIS A 189 5.20 -0.08 -16.48
CA HIS A 189 5.09 1.05 -15.55
C HIS A 189 6.32 1.10 -14.62
N PHE A 190 6.66 0.00 -13.95
CA PHE A 190 7.83 -0.06 -13.09
C PHE A 190 9.11 0.34 -13.83
N ASN A 191 9.39 -0.29 -14.96
CA ASN A 191 10.64 -0.07 -15.69
C ASN A 191 10.78 1.36 -16.24
N LYS A 192 9.68 1.95 -16.74
CA LYS A 192 9.72 3.30 -17.33
C LYS A 192 9.63 4.42 -16.32
N LYS A 193 8.96 4.19 -15.17
CA LYS A 193 8.56 5.25 -14.26
C LYS A 193 9.29 5.23 -12.92
N LEU A 194 9.53 4.03 -12.37
CA LEU A 194 10.00 3.87 -11.00
C LEU A 194 11.45 3.41 -10.89
N ARG A 195 11.89 2.57 -11.81
CA ARG A 195 13.22 1.96 -11.78
C ARG A 195 14.34 3.00 -11.67
N LYS A 196 14.23 4.12 -12.36
CA LYS A 196 15.18 5.26 -12.33
C LYS A 196 15.43 5.79 -10.90
N PHE A 197 14.47 5.69 -9.99
CA PHE A 197 14.63 6.15 -8.61
C PHE A 197 15.45 5.19 -7.74
N LEU A 198 15.54 3.94 -8.16
CA LEU A 198 16.30 2.89 -7.51
C LEU A 198 17.73 2.75 -8.06
N GLU A 199 17.98 3.24 -9.24
CA GLU A 199 19.31 3.34 -9.87
C GLU A 199 20.02 4.62 -9.44
#